data_d02dd15d0da3d87aa1928202fcd2d937
#
_entry.id   d02dd15d0da3d87aa1928202fcd2d937
#
_cell.length_a   1.000
_cell.length_b   1.000
_cell.length_c   1.000
_cell.angle_alpha   90.00
_cell.angle_beta   90.00
_cell.angle_gamma   90.00
#
_symmetry.space_group_name_H-M   'P 1'
#
loop_
_entity.id
_entity.type
_entity.pdbx_description
1 polymer ?
#
loop_
_entity_poly.entity_id
_entity_poly.type
_entity_poly.pdbx_seq_one_letter_code
_entity_poly.pdbx_strand_id
1 'polypeptide(L)'
;MAFNYKPYITADLYRLYDQLDYFGSLKASDFAKIVTSTNTPTFLVYCRIIYAFGVKELLPAITAALFYWNIFYIIYKSASKFQLSYVQIALLVFFEMSFGQYIQVISGIRSMLVFSFFARCIYNEFFEDKPFFKNIIINYEF
;
A
#
# COMPACT_ATOMS: atom_id res chain seq x y z
N MET A 1 12.84 9.16 -8.59
CA MET A 1 12.42 10.14 -7.54
C MET A 1 12.49 9.58 -6.11
N ALA A 2 12.04 8.36 -5.84
CA ALA A 2 12.07 7.77 -4.48
C ALA A 2 13.47 7.72 -3.86
N PHE A 3 14.49 7.38 -4.63
CA PHE A 3 15.87 7.25 -4.15
C PHE A 3 16.58 8.55 -3.78
N ASN A 4 16.07 9.70 -4.22
CA ASN A 4 16.65 11.02 -3.93
C ASN A 4 15.87 11.80 -2.86
N TYR A 5 14.74 11.26 -2.39
CA TYR A 5 13.94 11.91 -1.37
C TYR A 5 14.54 11.71 0.01
N LYS A 6 14.98 12.79 0.64
CA LYS A 6 15.44 12.80 2.04
C LYS A 6 14.33 13.38 2.92
N PRO A 7 13.65 12.56 3.72
CA PRO A 7 12.60 13.05 4.60
C PRO A 7 13.18 13.94 5.72
N TYR A 8 12.41 14.94 6.11
CA TYR A 8 12.72 15.70 7.34
C TYR A 8 12.57 14.82 8.58
N ILE A 9 13.32 15.12 9.66
CA ILE A 9 13.31 14.36 10.92
C ILE A 9 11.89 14.22 11.52
N THR A 10 11.01 15.18 11.28
CA THR A 10 9.62 15.17 11.74
C THR A 10 8.66 14.45 10.80
N ALA A 11 9.12 14.03 9.63
CA ALA A 11 8.26 13.35 8.65
C ALA A 11 8.00 11.89 9.07
N ASP A 12 6.80 11.39 8.80
CA ASP A 12 6.44 10.00 9.09
C ASP A 12 7.37 9.00 8.41
N LEU A 13 7.87 9.32 7.22
CA LEU A 13 8.82 8.48 6.51
C LEU A 13 10.15 8.31 7.26
N TYR A 14 10.63 9.38 7.96
CA TYR A 14 11.83 9.29 8.78
C TYR A 14 11.62 8.29 9.93
N ARG A 15 10.50 8.42 10.65
CA ARG A 15 10.13 7.48 11.72
C ARG A 15 9.99 6.03 11.21
N LEU A 16 9.50 5.87 9.99
CA LEU A 16 9.38 4.54 9.38
C LEU A 16 10.75 3.95 9.03
N TYR A 17 11.73 4.76 8.64
CA TYR A 17 13.11 4.31 8.44
C TYR A 17 13.76 3.87 9.73
N ASP A 18 13.56 4.60 10.83
CA ASP A 18 14.04 4.19 12.17
C ASP A 18 13.37 2.87 12.62
N GLN A 19 12.07 2.73 12.40
CA GLN A 19 11.36 1.48 12.68
C GLN A 19 11.86 0.33 11.82
N LEU A 20 12.15 0.57 10.54
CA LEU A 20 12.70 -0.44 9.63
C LEU A 20 14.06 -0.94 10.11
N ASP A 21 14.95 -0.03 10.55
CA ASP A 21 16.24 -0.40 11.13
C ASP A 21 16.07 -1.18 12.42
N TYR A 22 15.20 -0.73 13.32
CA TYR A 22 14.91 -1.40 14.58
C TYR A 22 14.42 -2.83 14.35
N PHE A 23 13.33 -3.01 13.57
CA PHE A 23 12.76 -4.32 13.31
C PHE A 23 13.69 -5.22 12.47
N GLY A 24 14.47 -4.59 11.58
CA GLY A 24 15.46 -5.28 10.76
C GLY A 24 16.60 -5.88 11.56
N SER A 25 17.09 -5.18 12.57
CA SER A 25 18.21 -5.62 13.42
C SER A 25 17.83 -6.66 14.49
N LEU A 26 16.54 -6.87 14.76
CA LEU A 26 16.07 -7.82 15.78
C LEU A 26 16.42 -9.27 15.42
N LYS A 27 16.69 -10.10 16.43
CA LYS A 27 16.74 -11.55 16.26
C LYS A 27 15.37 -12.09 15.84
N ALA A 28 15.35 -13.18 15.08
CA ALA A 28 14.09 -13.74 14.57
C ALA A 28 13.07 -14.09 15.68
N SER A 29 13.56 -14.59 16.83
CA SER A 29 12.73 -14.92 17.99
C SER A 29 12.03 -13.69 18.60
N ASP A 30 12.75 -12.56 18.70
CA ASP A 30 12.21 -11.34 19.31
C ASP A 30 11.28 -10.62 18.34
N PHE A 31 11.62 -10.62 17.06
CA PHE A 31 10.74 -10.14 16.01
C PHE A 31 9.41 -10.91 15.97
N ALA A 32 9.45 -12.26 16.06
CA ALA A 32 8.24 -13.08 16.09
C ALA A 32 7.32 -12.72 17.26
N LYS A 33 7.87 -12.47 18.48
CA LYS A 33 7.09 -12.02 19.64
C LYS A 33 6.41 -10.69 19.39
N ILE A 34 7.11 -9.73 18.78
CA ILE A 34 6.53 -8.42 18.47
C ILE A 34 5.42 -8.54 17.43
N VAL A 35 5.63 -9.34 16.37
CA VAL A 35 4.63 -9.57 15.33
C VAL A 35 3.35 -10.17 15.90
N THR A 36 3.46 -11.12 16.85
CA THR A 36 2.27 -11.74 17.48
C THR A 36 1.56 -10.84 18.48
N SER A 37 2.24 -9.83 19.02
CA SER A 37 1.66 -8.89 20.02
C SER A 37 1.15 -7.57 19.42
N THR A 38 1.40 -7.31 18.13
CA THR A 38 1.02 -6.04 17.49
C THR A 38 -0.31 -6.15 16.75
N ASN A 39 -1.00 -5.01 16.61
CA ASN A 39 -2.22 -4.88 15.81
C ASN A 39 -1.93 -4.74 14.29
N THR A 40 -0.67 -4.63 13.89
CA THR A 40 -0.27 -4.45 12.48
C THR A 40 0.82 -5.42 12.04
N PRO A 41 0.61 -6.75 12.20
CA PRO A 41 1.65 -7.75 11.95
C PRO A 41 2.14 -7.75 10.49
N THR A 42 1.24 -7.62 9.54
CA THR A 42 1.55 -7.62 8.11
C THR A 42 2.50 -6.49 7.71
N PHE A 43 2.31 -5.29 8.29
CA PHE A 43 3.19 -4.16 8.02
C PHE A 43 4.60 -4.37 8.57
N LEU A 44 4.75 -5.00 9.76
CA LEU A 44 6.06 -5.32 10.32
C LEU A 44 6.80 -6.35 9.46
N VAL A 45 6.10 -7.37 8.98
CA VAL A 45 6.68 -8.37 8.06
C VAL A 45 7.12 -7.69 6.76
N TYR A 46 6.30 -6.80 6.21
CA TYR A 46 6.67 -6.00 5.04
C TYR A 46 7.94 -5.18 5.26
N CYS A 47 8.05 -4.46 6.38
CA CYS A 47 9.27 -3.74 6.74
C CYS A 47 10.48 -4.66 6.86
N ARG A 48 10.33 -5.86 7.46
CA ARG A 48 11.40 -6.83 7.60
C ARG A 48 11.90 -7.34 6.25
N ILE A 49 10.99 -7.58 5.31
CA ILE A 49 11.33 -7.97 3.93
C ILE A 49 12.13 -6.85 3.25
N ILE A 50 11.66 -5.61 3.34
CA ILE A 50 12.35 -4.45 2.75
C ILE A 50 13.76 -4.29 3.33
N TYR A 51 13.89 -4.42 4.66
CA TYR A 51 15.20 -4.35 5.32
C TYR A 51 16.19 -5.38 4.78
N ALA A 52 15.74 -6.58 4.47
CA ALA A 52 16.59 -7.66 3.94
C ALA A 52 17.25 -7.31 2.59
N PHE A 53 16.68 -6.36 1.82
CA PHE A 53 17.30 -5.85 0.58
C PHE A 53 18.39 -4.80 0.84
N GLY A 54 18.54 -4.30 2.07
CA GLY A 54 19.57 -3.33 2.43
C GLY A 54 19.39 -1.90 1.88
N VAL A 55 18.24 -1.60 1.27
CA VAL A 55 17.93 -0.31 0.63
C VAL A 55 16.61 0.20 1.18
N LYS A 56 16.66 1.21 2.08
CA LYS A 56 15.47 1.75 2.76
C LYS A 56 14.50 2.44 1.81
N GLU A 57 15.01 3.06 0.77
CA GLU A 57 14.27 3.77 -0.26
C GLU A 57 13.32 2.85 -1.04
N LEU A 58 13.51 1.54 -0.95
CA LEU A 58 12.55 0.56 -1.48
C LEU A 58 11.21 0.62 -0.76
N LEU A 59 11.17 1.01 0.51
CA LEU A 59 9.92 1.11 1.26
C LEU A 59 8.93 2.08 0.59
N PRO A 60 9.25 3.37 0.37
CA PRO A 60 8.35 4.28 -0.33
C PRO A 60 8.19 3.92 -1.82
N ALA A 61 9.22 3.40 -2.48
CA ALA A 61 9.15 3.05 -3.90
C ALA A 61 8.16 1.92 -4.17
N ILE A 62 8.28 0.81 -3.44
CA ILE A 62 7.37 -0.34 -3.60
C ILE A 62 5.96 0.03 -3.14
N THR A 63 5.82 0.80 -2.05
CA THR A 63 4.50 1.25 -1.59
C THR A 63 3.80 2.11 -2.63
N ALA A 64 4.49 3.08 -3.22
CA ALA A 64 3.94 3.91 -4.28
C ALA A 64 3.59 3.06 -5.52
N ALA A 65 4.45 2.13 -5.92
CA ALA A 65 4.18 1.23 -7.03
C ALA A 65 2.91 0.38 -6.79
N LEU A 66 2.76 -0.18 -5.60
CA LEU A 66 1.57 -0.97 -5.23
C LEU A 66 0.31 -0.12 -5.17
N PHE A 67 0.41 1.11 -4.62
CA PHE A 67 -0.69 2.06 -4.57
C PHE A 67 -1.19 2.36 -5.98
N TYR A 68 -0.32 2.87 -6.86
CA TYR A 68 -0.69 3.21 -8.23
C TYR A 68 -1.13 2.00 -9.05
N TRP A 69 -0.52 0.83 -8.84
CA TRP A 69 -0.96 -0.41 -9.46
C TRP A 69 -2.42 -0.74 -9.15
N ASN A 70 -2.82 -0.63 -7.88
CA ASN A 70 -4.21 -0.88 -7.47
C ASN A 70 -5.17 0.14 -8.07
N ILE A 71 -4.82 1.43 -8.06
CA ILE A 71 -5.66 2.49 -8.59
C ILE A 71 -5.80 2.37 -10.12
N PHE A 72 -4.71 2.19 -10.84
CA PHE A 72 -4.76 2.00 -12.30
C PHE A 72 -5.48 0.72 -12.70
N TYR A 73 -5.39 -0.33 -11.91
CA TYR A 73 -6.21 -1.52 -12.12
C TYR A 73 -7.71 -1.20 -12.06
N ILE A 74 -8.14 -0.41 -11.07
CA ILE A 74 -9.55 0.02 -10.94
C ILE A 74 -9.95 0.88 -12.14
N ILE A 75 -9.12 1.85 -12.52
CA ILE A 75 -9.38 2.71 -13.69
C ILE A 75 -9.50 1.88 -14.97
N TYR A 76 -8.57 0.98 -15.22
CA TYR A 76 -8.56 0.11 -16.39
C TYR A 76 -9.81 -0.76 -16.48
N LYS A 77 -10.18 -1.40 -15.37
CA LYS A 77 -11.37 -2.25 -15.29
C LYS A 77 -12.65 -1.45 -15.44
N SER A 78 -12.74 -0.29 -14.81
CA SER A 78 -13.87 0.64 -14.96
C SER A 78 -14.01 1.13 -16.39
N ALA A 79 -12.91 1.48 -17.04
CA ALA A 79 -12.90 1.92 -18.43
C ALA A 79 -13.49 0.86 -19.37
N SER A 80 -13.10 -0.40 -19.19
CA SER A 80 -13.64 -1.51 -19.97
C SER A 80 -15.13 -1.74 -19.67
N LYS A 81 -15.52 -1.76 -18.40
CA LYS A 81 -16.88 -2.07 -17.97
C LYS A 81 -17.89 -1.00 -18.38
N PHE A 82 -17.53 0.28 -18.23
CA PHE A 82 -18.41 1.43 -18.53
C PHE A 82 -18.18 2.00 -19.93
N GLN A 83 -17.36 1.35 -20.75
CA GLN A 83 -17.04 1.78 -22.13
C GLN A 83 -16.60 3.25 -22.20
N LEU A 84 -15.70 3.65 -21.28
CA LEU A 84 -15.25 5.03 -21.20
C LEU A 84 -14.43 5.42 -22.44
N SER A 85 -14.65 6.65 -22.91
CA SER A 85 -13.83 7.23 -23.98
C SER A 85 -12.39 7.49 -23.51
N TYR A 86 -11.45 7.60 -24.46
CA TYR A 86 -10.04 7.91 -24.14
C TYR A 86 -9.90 9.24 -23.36
N VAL A 87 -10.75 10.22 -23.64
CA VAL A 87 -10.75 11.51 -22.91
C VAL A 87 -11.15 11.32 -21.45
N GLN A 88 -12.18 10.52 -21.20
CA GLN A 88 -12.62 10.22 -19.82
C GLN A 88 -11.54 9.45 -19.05
N ILE A 89 -10.88 8.48 -19.68
CA ILE A 89 -9.76 7.74 -19.07
C ILE A 89 -8.62 8.70 -18.76
N ALA A 90 -8.24 9.56 -19.71
CA ALA A 90 -7.18 10.56 -19.51
C ALA A 90 -7.50 11.51 -18.36
N LEU A 91 -8.75 11.97 -18.25
CA LEU A 91 -9.21 12.81 -17.13
C LEU A 91 -9.15 12.09 -15.79
N LEU A 92 -9.55 10.83 -15.72
CA LEU A 92 -9.44 10.03 -14.48
C LEU A 92 -7.99 9.86 -14.05
N VAL A 93 -7.10 9.53 -14.99
CA VAL A 93 -5.66 9.41 -14.70
C VAL A 93 -5.08 10.75 -14.26
N PHE A 94 -5.41 11.84 -14.96
CA PHE A 94 -4.97 13.20 -14.60
C PHE A 94 -5.46 13.59 -13.21
N PHE A 95 -6.74 13.33 -12.91
CA PHE A 95 -7.31 13.59 -11.59
C PHE A 95 -6.56 12.83 -10.50
N GLU A 96 -6.35 11.53 -10.69
CA GLU A 96 -5.62 10.72 -9.73
C GLU A 96 -4.17 11.19 -9.53
N MET A 97 -3.47 11.51 -10.60
CA MET A 97 -2.10 12.02 -10.52
C MET A 97 -2.02 13.40 -9.86
N SER A 98 -3.11 14.19 -9.92
CA SER A 98 -3.18 15.51 -9.28
C SER A 98 -3.52 15.42 -7.79
N PHE A 99 -4.39 14.50 -7.39
CA PHE A 99 -4.82 14.33 -5.99
C PHE A 99 -3.99 13.28 -5.24
N GLY A 100 -3.63 12.19 -5.89
CA GLY A 100 -2.75 11.16 -5.35
C GLY A 100 -1.28 11.55 -5.43
N GLN A 101 -0.91 12.74 -4.94
CA GLN A 101 0.48 13.21 -5.02
C GLN A 101 1.43 12.20 -4.38
N TYR A 102 2.51 11.91 -5.09
CA TYR A 102 3.55 11.00 -4.63
C TYR A 102 4.02 11.28 -3.19
N ILE A 103 4.15 12.56 -2.81
CA ILE A 103 4.53 12.96 -1.46
C ILE A 103 3.50 12.52 -0.41
N GLN A 104 2.21 12.58 -0.72
CA GLN A 104 1.15 12.10 0.18
C GLN A 104 1.20 10.59 0.35
N VAL A 105 1.44 9.85 -0.73
CA VAL A 105 1.55 8.39 -0.69
C VAL A 105 2.73 7.95 0.18
N ILE A 106 3.86 8.61 0.08
CA ILE A 106 5.06 8.26 0.86
C ILE A 106 5.04 8.80 2.29
N SER A 107 4.29 9.85 2.60
CA SER A 107 4.11 10.33 3.98
C SER A 107 3.08 9.51 4.75
N GLY A 108 2.06 8.99 4.08
CA GLY A 108 1.02 8.14 4.66
C GLY A 108 1.12 6.66 4.26
N ILE A 109 2.33 6.10 4.17
CA ILE A 109 2.63 4.76 3.60
C ILE A 109 1.62 3.69 4.03
N ARG A 110 1.39 3.54 5.34
CA ARG A 110 0.48 2.51 5.86
C ARG A 110 -0.95 2.73 5.42
N SER A 111 -1.45 3.95 5.61
CA SER A 111 -2.85 4.30 5.32
C SER A 111 -3.14 4.24 3.81
N MET A 112 -2.23 4.76 3.00
CA MET A 112 -2.40 4.78 1.55
C MET A 112 -2.33 3.37 0.93
N LEU A 113 -1.44 2.52 1.45
CA LEU A 113 -1.36 1.13 1.01
C LEU A 113 -2.65 0.39 1.33
N VAL A 114 -3.12 0.45 2.60
CA VAL A 114 -4.37 -0.17 3.04
C VAL A 114 -5.54 0.36 2.24
N PHE A 115 -5.64 1.69 2.06
CA PHE A 115 -6.71 2.32 1.28
C PHE A 115 -6.75 1.79 -0.16
N SER A 116 -5.61 1.69 -0.84
CA SER A 116 -5.56 1.21 -2.23
C SER A 116 -6.00 -0.25 -2.36
N PHE A 117 -5.57 -1.12 -1.45
CA PHE A 117 -6.03 -2.51 -1.41
C PHE A 117 -7.51 -2.62 -1.10
N PHE A 118 -8.00 -1.84 -0.13
CA PHE A 118 -9.41 -1.83 0.26
C PHE A 118 -10.29 -1.35 -0.90
N ALA A 119 -9.89 -0.27 -1.58
CA ALA A 119 -10.59 0.23 -2.76
C ALA A 119 -10.67 -0.84 -3.87
N ARG A 120 -9.57 -1.57 -4.10
CA ARG A 120 -9.56 -2.69 -5.06
C ARG A 120 -10.45 -3.85 -4.64
N CYS A 121 -10.48 -4.19 -3.35
CA CYS A 121 -11.37 -5.23 -2.84
C CYS A 121 -12.84 -4.84 -3.01
N ILE A 122 -13.20 -3.59 -2.66
CA ILE A 122 -14.55 -3.05 -2.89
C ILE A 122 -14.91 -3.13 -4.37
N TYR A 123 -14.01 -2.66 -5.24
CA TYR A 123 -14.26 -2.71 -6.68
C TYR A 123 -14.53 -4.14 -7.16
N ASN A 124 -13.70 -5.09 -6.75
CA ASN A 124 -13.85 -6.49 -7.15
C ASN A 124 -15.15 -7.12 -6.61
N GLU A 125 -15.55 -6.80 -5.38
CA GLU A 125 -16.79 -7.29 -4.76
C GLU A 125 -18.04 -6.77 -5.49
N PHE A 126 -18.10 -5.46 -5.74
CA PHE A 126 -19.30 -4.83 -6.29
C PHE A 126 -19.41 -4.89 -7.82
N PHE A 127 -18.27 -4.98 -8.51
CA PHE A 127 -18.25 -4.84 -9.97
C PHE A 127 -17.74 -6.07 -10.73
N GLU A 128 -16.99 -6.95 -10.08
CA GLU A 128 -16.42 -8.15 -10.73
C GLU A 128 -17.02 -9.45 -10.18
N ASP A 129 -18.03 -9.38 -9.29
CA ASP A 129 -18.67 -10.51 -8.61
C ASP A 129 -17.65 -11.47 -7.96
N LYS A 130 -16.54 -10.93 -7.47
CA LYS A 130 -15.51 -11.69 -6.77
C LYS A 130 -15.68 -11.51 -5.26
N PRO A 131 -16.33 -12.43 -4.55
CA PRO A 131 -16.74 -12.28 -3.16
C PRO A 131 -15.51 -12.35 -2.23
N PHE A 132 -14.85 -11.21 -2.02
CA PHE A 132 -13.72 -11.11 -1.08
C PHE A 132 -14.23 -11.04 0.37
N PHE A 133 -15.19 -10.15 0.64
CA PHE A 133 -15.73 -9.97 1.99
C PHE A 133 -16.64 -11.13 2.40
N LYS A 134 -17.41 -11.70 1.47
CA LYS A 134 -18.20 -12.92 1.75
C LYS A 134 -17.33 -14.05 2.28
N ASN A 135 -16.18 -14.31 1.65
CA ASN A 135 -15.28 -15.36 2.08
C ASN A 135 -14.62 -15.09 3.43
N ILE A 136 -14.41 -13.82 3.79
CA ILE A 136 -13.91 -13.45 5.11
C ILE A 136 -14.99 -13.65 6.17
N ILE A 137 -16.21 -13.18 5.93
CA ILE A 137 -17.32 -13.27 6.90
C ILE A 137 -17.69 -14.73 7.16
N ILE A 138 -17.81 -15.56 6.15
CA ILE A 138 -18.15 -16.99 6.28
C ILE A 138 -17.10 -17.75 7.10
N ASN A 139 -15.81 -17.36 7.02
CA ASN A 139 -14.75 -18.01 7.80
C ASN A 139 -14.68 -17.55 9.28
N TYR A 140 -15.47 -16.55 9.68
CA TYR A 140 -15.55 -16.08 11.07
C TYR A 140 -16.80 -16.59 11.82
N GLU A 141 -17.70 -17.32 11.15
CA GLU A 141 -18.90 -17.91 11.79
C GLU A 141 -18.68 -19.36 12.29
N PHE A 142 -17.41 -19.80 12.42
CA PHE A 142 -17.07 -21.10 13.02
C PHE A 142 -16.13 -20.93 14.22
#